data_1508ffab0c7498b69e7fddbe1af86036
#
_entry.id   1508ffab0c7498b69e7fddbe1af86036
#
_cell.length_a   1.000
_cell.length_b   1.000
_cell.length_c   1.000
_cell.angle_alpha   90.00
_cell.angle_beta   90.00
_cell.angle_gamma   90.00
#
_symmetry.space_group_name_H-M   'P 1'
#
loop_
_entity.id
_entity.type
_entity.pdbx_description
1 polymer ?
#
loop_
_entity_poly.entity_id
_entity_poly.type
_entity_poly.pdbx_seq_one_letter_code
_entity_poly.pdbx_strand_id
1 'polypeptide(L)'
;MSAPAPVVYARASTLPLYAAGFVTAFGAHSIAAGMGAQSENIGLTLLNLGILLALYDVSEVFLKPVFGALSDRIGTKPVIVGGLLAFAVLSLIGLWAADPLMLGLARLGQGAAASAFSPASSAMVARLAAGKKAGTYFGRYGSWKSLGYVIGPLLGAGLILAGGFALLFGALSVLAAGTAVWVLVSVPHLPPLPRQRYTVLDLGRQVTERRFLVPTLVLAASTGALGAAIGFIPALATRHGLGPVAGTAAVSVLAITSVLTQPWIGRMRDAHRISDNKGTTAGLLLTAAGVALIALTPGPVTLFIAAAAIGAGVGLATPLGFAHLADTTPPERMGRTMGSAELGRELGDAGGPLLVGGIATLTALPFGLGALALLVAAASIPRLPNAATPGPGAPHTR
;
A
#
# COMPACT_ATOMS: atom_id res chain seq x y z
N MET A 1 -35.73 -5.64 22.14
CA MET A 1 -35.28 -5.89 20.75
C MET A 1 -34.01 -6.72 20.83
N SER A 2 -34.09 -8.01 20.50
CA SER A 2 -32.94 -8.93 20.50
C SER A 2 -31.90 -8.50 19.48
N ALA A 3 -30.64 -8.44 19.90
CA ALA A 3 -29.52 -8.21 18.97
C ALA A 3 -29.56 -9.26 17.87
N PRO A 4 -29.41 -8.88 16.59
CA PRO A 4 -29.38 -9.85 15.52
C PRO A 4 -28.17 -10.78 15.74
N ALA A 5 -28.42 -12.10 15.64
CA ALA A 5 -27.40 -13.11 15.75
C ALA A 5 -26.22 -12.80 14.79
N PRO A 6 -24.97 -13.09 15.16
CA PRO A 6 -23.83 -12.89 14.28
C PRO A 6 -24.05 -13.71 13.04
N VAL A 7 -24.23 -13.06 11.89
CA VAL A 7 -24.32 -13.73 10.60
C VAL A 7 -22.95 -14.35 10.32
N VAL A 8 -22.86 -15.66 10.58
CA VAL A 8 -21.67 -16.44 10.21
C VAL A 8 -21.69 -16.54 8.68
N TYR A 9 -20.97 -15.62 8.03
CA TYR A 9 -20.75 -15.71 6.58
C TYR A 9 -19.94 -16.97 6.31
N ALA A 10 -20.63 -18.04 5.97
CA ALA A 10 -20.04 -19.31 5.58
C ALA A 10 -19.08 -19.04 4.41
N ARG A 11 -17.77 -19.13 4.68
CA ARG A 11 -16.67 -19.07 3.71
C ARG A 11 -16.74 -17.93 2.68
N ALA A 12 -16.90 -16.68 3.14
CA ALA A 12 -16.66 -15.52 2.28
C ALA A 12 -15.22 -15.59 1.74
N SER A 13 -15.06 -15.68 0.42
CA SER A 13 -13.73 -15.68 -0.18
C SER A 13 -13.13 -14.28 -0.07
N THR A 14 -11.98 -14.16 0.59
CA THR A 14 -11.22 -12.90 0.68
C THR A 14 -10.23 -12.73 -0.47
N LEU A 15 -10.01 -13.78 -1.25
CA LEU A 15 -9.08 -13.76 -2.38
C LEU A 15 -9.37 -12.65 -3.40
N PRO A 16 -10.64 -12.37 -3.80
CA PRO A 16 -10.92 -11.25 -4.71
C PRO A 16 -10.50 -9.89 -4.15
N LEU A 17 -10.57 -9.71 -2.83
CA LEU A 17 -10.10 -8.48 -2.17
C LEU A 17 -8.58 -8.36 -2.20
N TYR A 18 -7.88 -9.49 -2.05
CA TYR A 18 -6.43 -9.54 -2.19
C TYR A 18 -6.01 -9.27 -3.63
N ALA A 19 -6.75 -9.82 -4.61
CA ALA A 19 -6.56 -9.50 -6.02
C ALA A 19 -6.79 -8.01 -6.32
N ALA A 20 -7.79 -7.36 -5.71
CA ALA A 20 -7.97 -5.92 -5.84
C ALA A 20 -6.76 -5.14 -5.31
N GLY A 21 -6.19 -5.54 -4.16
CA GLY A 21 -4.94 -4.97 -3.65
C GLY A 21 -3.75 -5.16 -4.61
N PHE A 22 -3.65 -6.33 -5.23
CA PHE A 22 -2.65 -6.60 -6.27
C PHE A 22 -2.85 -5.69 -7.49
N VAL A 23 -4.08 -5.55 -8.00
CA VAL A 23 -4.40 -4.68 -9.15
C VAL A 23 -3.95 -3.25 -8.91
N THR A 24 -4.17 -2.70 -7.69
CA THR A 24 -3.71 -1.35 -7.33
C THR A 24 -2.20 -1.21 -7.53
N ALA A 25 -1.43 -2.08 -6.88
CA ALA A 25 0.02 -2.01 -6.89
C ALA A 25 0.62 -2.36 -8.27
N PHE A 26 0.08 -3.38 -8.92
CA PHE A 26 0.50 -3.78 -10.26
C PHE A 26 0.23 -2.66 -11.28
N GLY A 27 -0.96 -2.06 -11.27
CA GLY A 27 -1.33 -0.98 -12.18
C GLY A 27 -0.46 0.28 -12.01
N ALA A 28 -0.19 0.68 -10.77
CA ALA A 28 0.66 1.83 -10.49
C ALA A 28 2.09 1.61 -11.01
N HIS A 29 2.71 0.48 -10.65
CA HIS A 29 4.13 0.25 -10.84
C HIS A 29 4.52 -0.30 -12.21
N SER A 30 3.63 -1.05 -12.87
CA SER A 30 3.89 -1.56 -14.23
C SER A 30 3.97 -0.43 -15.25
N ILE A 31 3.04 0.54 -15.18
CA ILE A 31 3.04 1.69 -16.08
C ILE A 31 4.21 2.62 -15.75
N ALA A 32 4.45 2.90 -14.46
CA ALA A 32 5.53 3.77 -14.02
C ALA A 32 6.90 3.28 -14.53
N ALA A 33 7.18 1.98 -14.35
CA ALA A 33 8.41 1.38 -14.85
C ALA A 33 8.49 1.40 -16.38
N GLY A 34 7.39 1.15 -17.08
CA GLY A 34 7.33 1.18 -18.53
C GLY A 34 7.55 2.57 -19.11
N MET A 35 6.93 3.59 -18.51
CA MET A 35 7.16 4.99 -18.92
C MET A 35 8.62 5.41 -18.69
N GLY A 36 9.20 5.02 -17.55
CA GLY A 36 10.62 5.30 -17.28
C GLY A 36 11.56 4.65 -18.29
N ALA A 37 11.32 3.38 -18.64
CA ALA A 37 12.16 2.64 -19.58
C ALA A 37 12.01 3.11 -21.05
N GLN A 38 10.88 3.68 -21.42
CA GLN A 38 10.56 4.10 -22.80
C GLN A 38 10.49 5.63 -22.97
N SER A 39 10.88 6.41 -21.97
CA SER A 39 10.71 7.87 -21.98
C SER A 39 11.31 8.54 -23.20
N GLU A 40 12.50 8.12 -23.64
CA GLU A 40 13.16 8.65 -24.85
C GLU A 40 12.40 8.29 -26.13
N ASN A 41 11.90 7.05 -26.23
CA ASN A 41 11.18 6.57 -27.41
C ASN A 41 9.84 7.26 -27.65
N ILE A 42 9.16 7.71 -26.58
CA ILE A 42 7.88 8.42 -26.65
C ILE A 42 8.05 9.93 -26.52
N GLY A 43 9.28 10.43 -26.61
CA GLY A 43 9.60 11.87 -26.60
C GLY A 43 9.29 12.58 -25.28
N LEU A 44 9.30 11.85 -24.16
CA LEU A 44 9.08 12.44 -22.84
C LEU A 44 10.35 13.07 -22.29
N THR A 45 10.27 14.33 -21.93
CA THR A 45 11.28 14.95 -21.07
C THR A 45 11.19 14.36 -19.65
N LEU A 46 12.28 14.46 -18.87
CA LEU A 46 12.26 14.03 -17.46
C LEU A 46 11.16 14.74 -16.64
N LEU A 47 10.86 16.01 -16.98
CA LEU A 47 9.79 16.75 -16.35
C LEU A 47 8.41 16.16 -16.70
N ASN A 48 8.16 15.88 -17.99
CA ASN A 48 6.91 15.26 -18.42
C ASN A 48 6.69 13.89 -17.77
N LEU A 49 7.75 13.09 -17.71
CA LEU A 49 7.73 11.80 -17.01
C LEU A 49 7.36 11.97 -15.53
N GLY A 50 8.00 12.90 -14.84
CA GLY A 50 7.71 13.20 -13.44
C GLY A 50 6.25 13.63 -13.23
N ILE A 51 5.72 14.49 -14.10
CA ILE A 51 4.30 14.91 -14.06
C ILE A 51 3.36 13.72 -14.26
N LEU A 52 3.62 12.89 -15.27
CA LEU A 52 2.78 11.73 -15.57
C LEU A 52 2.74 10.70 -14.41
N LEU A 53 3.86 10.51 -13.73
CA LEU A 53 3.92 9.68 -12.53
C LEU A 53 3.13 10.31 -11.39
N ALA A 54 3.35 11.60 -11.13
CA ALA A 54 2.69 12.32 -10.06
C ALA A 54 1.16 12.42 -10.22
N LEU A 55 0.63 12.44 -11.44
CA LEU A 55 -0.82 12.54 -11.70
C LEU A 55 -1.61 11.37 -11.07
N TYR A 56 -1.07 10.16 -11.12
CA TYR A 56 -1.68 9.00 -10.47
C TYR A 56 -1.68 9.17 -8.94
N ASP A 57 -0.54 9.49 -8.35
CA ASP A 57 -0.35 9.59 -6.90
C ASP A 57 -1.13 10.78 -6.31
N VAL A 58 -1.16 11.92 -7.02
CA VAL A 58 -1.97 13.09 -6.65
C VAL A 58 -3.45 12.73 -6.54
N SER A 59 -3.98 11.98 -7.51
CA SER A 59 -5.36 11.49 -7.43
C SER A 59 -5.58 10.61 -6.21
N GLU A 60 -4.65 9.70 -5.92
CA GLU A 60 -4.74 8.81 -4.76
C GLU A 60 -4.72 9.59 -3.44
N VAL A 61 -3.83 10.56 -3.30
CA VAL A 61 -3.69 11.38 -2.10
C VAL A 61 -4.99 12.10 -1.75
N PHE A 62 -5.63 12.74 -2.74
CA PHE A 62 -6.85 13.52 -2.47
C PHE A 62 -8.12 12.68 -2.38
N LEU A 63 -8.23 11.61 -3.14
CA LEU A 63 -9.49 10.88 -3.28
C LEU A 63 -9.63 9.65 -2.36
N LYS A 64 -8.55 9.07 -1.86
CA LYS A 64 -8.63 7.92 -0.94
C LYS A 64 -9.49 8.15 0.31
N PRO A 65 -9.35 9.29 1.03
CA PRO A 65 -10.23 9.55 2.18
C PRO A 65 -11.69 9.76 1.77
N VAL A 66 -11.93 10.37 0.60
CA VAL A 66 -13.28 10.62 0.07
C VAL A 66 -13.98 9.31 -0.26
N PHE A 67 -13.34 8.43 -1.03
CA PHE A 67 -13.90 7.13 -1.37
C PHE A 67 -13.94 6.17 -0.19
N GLY A 68 -13.00 6.28 0.75
CA GLY A 68 -13.08 5.59 2.04
C GLY A 68 -14.38 5.95 2.79
N ALA A 69 -14.66 7.25 2.92
CA ALA A 69 -15.90 7.72 3.54
C ALA A 69 -17.14 7.35 2.71
N LEU A 70 -17.05 7.33 1.38
CA LEU A 70 -18.13 6.90 0.50
C LEU A 70 -18.44 5.41 0.73
N SER A 71 -17.41 4.58 0.92
CA SER A 71 -17.58 3.14 1.17
C SER A 71 -18.32 2.86 2.48
N ASP A 72 -18.19 3.72 3.49
CA ASP A 72 -18.98 3.63 4.72
C ASP A 72 -20.46 3.99 4.48
N ARG A 73 -20.75 4.87 3.51
CA ARG A 73 -22.12 5.37 3.23
C ARG A 73 -22.94 4.44 2.34
N ILE A 74 -22.38 3.92 1.28
CA ILE A 74 -23.09 3.12 0.27
C ILE A 74 -22.72 1.64 0.30
N GLY A 75 -21.77 1.28 1.17
CA GLY A 75 -21.22 -0.08 1.30
C GLY A 75 -19.90 -0.26 0.56
N THR A 76 -19.05 -1.12 1.09
CA THR A 76 -17.71 -1.36 0.55
C THR A 76 -17.74 -2.08 -0.82
N LYS A 77 -18.61 -3.09 -0.98
CA LYS A 77 -18.68 -3.88 -2.22
C LYS A 77 -19.01 -3.06 -3.47
N PRO A 78 -20.05 -2.19 -3.48
CA PRO A 78 -20.32 -1.31 -4.63
C PRO A 78 -19.16 -0.40 -4.99
N VAL A 79 -18.45 0.15 -3.98
CA VAL A 79 -17.30 1.03 -4.20
C VAL A 79 -16.12 0.26 -4.80
N ILE A 80 -15.85 -0.96 -4.33
CA ILE A 80 -14.79 -1.81 -4.89
C ILE A 80 -15.11 -2.15 -6.35
N VAL A 81 -16.31 -2.64 -6.63
CA VAL A 81 -16.71 -3.05 -7.99
C VAL A 81 -16.72 -1.84 -8.93
N GLY A 82 -17.32 -0.73 -8.52
CA GLY A 82 -17.36 0.50 -9.31
C GLY A 82 -15.97 1.06 -9.60
N GLY A 83 -15.08 1.06 -8.60
CA GLY A 83 -13.70 1.50 -8.77
C GLY A 83 -12.90 0.61 -9.72
N LEU A 84 -13.01 -0.73 -9.59
CA LEU A 84 -12.35 -1.68 -10.49
C LEU A 84 -12.87 -1.57 -11.93
N LEU A 85 -14.16 -1.41 -12.13
CA LEU A 85 -14.74 -1.20 -13.46
C LEU A 85 -14.30 0.14 -14.06
N ALA A 86 -14.28 1.21 -13.24
CA ALA A 86 -13.77 2.51 -13.69
C ALA A 86 -12.28 2.40 -14.08
N PHE A 87 -11.46 1.70 -13.28
CA PHE A 87 -10.06 1.44 -13.62
C PHE A 87 -9.92 0.65 -14.92
N ALA A 88 -10.76 -0.36 -15.14
CA ALA A 88 -10.76 -1.14 -16.37
C ALA A 88 -11.10 -0.27 -17.60
N VAL A 89 -12.15 0.57 -17.52
CA VAL A 89 -12.54 1.49 -18.60
C VAL A 89 -11.45 2.52 -18.89
N LEU A 90 -10.86 3.12 -17.84
CA LEU A 90 -9.77 4.09 -17.99
C LEU A 90 -8.50 3.45 -18.55
N SER A 91 -8.25 2.17 -18.23
CA SER A 91 -7.20 1.40 -18.88
C SER A 91 -7.51 1.14 -20.36
N LEU A 92 -8.77 0.85 -20.73
CA LEU A 92 -9.14 0.75 -22.15
C LEU A 92 -8.92 2.07 -22.90
N ILE A 93 -9.23 3.22 -22.29
CA ILE A 93 -8.93 4.53 -22.90
C ILE A 93 -7.42 4.68 -23.12
N GLY A 94 -6.60 4.17 -22.22
CA GLY A 94 -5.15 4.13 -22.34
C GLY A 94 -4.61 3.34 -23.55
N LEU A 95 -5.41 2.45 -24.17
CA LEU A 95 -5.04 1.76 -25.41
C LEU A 95 -4.76 2.73 -26.56
N TRP A 96 -5.46 3.85 -26.59
CA TRP A 96 -5.33 4.88 -27.62
C TRP A 96 -4.49 6.08 -27.16
N ALA A 97 -3.80 5.97 -26.03
CA ALA A 97 -2.94 7.03 -25.52
C ALA A 97 -1.68 7.17 -26.40
N ALA A 98 -1.82 7.89 -27.52
CA ALA A 98 -0.77 8.12 -28.50
C ALA A 98 0.13 9.30 -28.13
N ASP A 99 -0.27 10.14 -27.19
CA ASP A 99 0.43 11.35 -26.78
C ASP A 99 0.50 11.48 -25.24
N PRO A 100 1.43 12.30 -24.71
CA PRO A 100 1.62 12.47 -23.27
C PRO A 100 0.40 12.99 -22.52
N LEU A 101 -0.47 13.80 -23.16
CA LEU A 101 -1.67 14.34 -22.53
C LEU A 101 -2.70 13.23 -22.30
N MET A 102 -2.98 12.43 -23.32
CA MET A 102 -3.86 11.26 -23.20
C MET A 102 -3.37 10.27 -22.16
N LEU A 103 -2.05 10.00 -22.14
CA LEU A 103 -1.43 9.16 -21.13
C LEU A 103 -1.60 9.77 -19.72
N GLY A 104 -1.44 11.08 -19.58
CA GLY A 104 -1.67 11.80 -18.33
C GLY A 104 -3.12 11.71 -17.83
N LEU A 105 -4.09 11.89 -18.73
CA LEU A 105 -5.50 11.74 -18.39
C LEU A 105 -5.85 10.31 -17.97
N ALA A 106 -5.29 9.30 -18.65
CA ALA A 106 -5.45 7.91 -18.28
C ALA A 106 -4.87 7.64 -16.87
N ARG A 107 -3.67 8.16 -16.58
CA ARG A 107 -3.03 8.03 -15.25
C ARG A 107 -3.82 8.70 -14.15
N LEU A 108 -4.27 9.94 -14.38
CA LEU A 108 -5.10 10.69 -13.42
C LEU A 108 -6.40 9.91 -13.12
N GLY A 109 -7.06 9.43 -14.16
CA GLY A 109 -8.27 8.64 -14.03
C GLY A 109 -8.04 7.29 -13.32
N GLN A 110 -6.97 6.58 -13.67
CA GLN A 110 -6.61 5.32 -13.01
C GLN A 110 -6.32 5.51 -11.51
N GLY A 111 -5.60 6.58 -11.12
CA GLY A 111 -5.37 6.94 -9.73
C GLY A 111 -6.68 7.26 -9.00
N ALA A 112 -7.59 8.01 -9.65
CA ALA A 112 -8.92 8.29 -9.10
C ALA A 112 -9.74 7.00 -8.90
N ALA A 113 -9.72 6.08 -9.84
CA ALA A 113 -10.38 4.79 -9.73
C ALA A 113 -9.76 3.89 -8.65
N ALA A 114 -8.43 3.84 -8.58
CA ALA A 114 -7.69 3.10 -7.55
C ALA A 114 -8.00 3.61 -6.14
N SER A 115 -8.19 4.92 -6.00
CA SER A 115 -8.61 5.56 -4.74
C SER A 115 -9.96 5.05 -4.23
N ALA A 116 -10.82 4.55 -5.09
CA ALA A 116 -12.09 3.97 -4.69
C ALA A 116 -11.93 2.53 -4.18
N PHE A 117 -11.31 1.65 -4.96
CA PHE A 117 -11.32 0.24 -4.61
C PHE A 117 -10.21 -0.18 -3.63
N SER A 118 -9.08 0.53 -3.54
CA SER A 118 -8.00 0.20 -2.62
C SER A 118 -8.43 0.33 -1.15
N PRO A 119 -8.88 1.50 -0.65
CA PRO A 119 -9.31 1.64 0.75
C PRO A 119 -10.60 0.88 1.06
N ALA A 120 -11.53 0.77 0.10
CA ALA A 120 -12.74 -0.02 0.30
C ALA A 120 -12.43 -1.51 0.45
N SER A 121 -11.41 -2.04 -0.28
CA SER A 121 -10.94 -3.42 -0.11
C SER A 121 -10.29 -3.63 1.26
N SER A 122 -9.43 -2.71 1.71
CA SER A 122 -8.84 -2.75 3.06
C SER A 122 -9.93 -2.73 4.15
N ALA A 123 -10.95 -1.86 3.99
CA ALA A 123 -12.08 -1.77 4.92
C ALA A 123 -12.92 -3.06 4.93
N MET A 124 -13.15 -3.66 3.74
CA MET A 124 -13.86 -4.94 3.64
C MET A 124 -13.06 -6.08 4.28
N VAL A 125 -11.75 -6.12 4.08
CA VAL A 125 -10.84 -7.06 4.75
C VAL A 125 -10.94 -6.89 6.27
N ALA A 126 -10.91 -5.65 6.78
CA ALA A 126 -11.07 -5.36 8.20
C ALA A 126 -12.43 -5.86 8.74
N ARG A 127 -13.53 -5.58 8.04
CA ARG A 127 -14.88 -6.01 8.43
C ARG A 127 -15.04 -7.54 8.44
N LEU A 128 -14.45 -8.25 7.48
CA LEU A 128 -14.47 -9.71 7.43
C LEU A 128 -13.55 -10.35 8.47
N ALA A 129 -12.49 -9.64 8.88
CA ALA A 129 -11.55 -10.07 9.90
C ALA A 129 -12.07 -9.82 11.33
N ALA A 130 -13.13 -9.02 11.50
CA ALA A 130 -13.60 -8.52 12.79
C ALA A 130 -13.67 -9.60 13.88
N GLY A 131 -12.88 -9.38 14.94
CA GLY A 131 -12.88 -10.18 16.17
C GLY A 131 -12.07 -11.48 16.14
N LYS A 132 -11.42 -11.90 15.04
CA LYS A 132 -10.82 -13.25 15.03
C LYS A 132 -9.44 -13.44 14.37
N LYS A 133 -9.05 -12.69 13.34
CA LYS A 133 -7.81 -12.98 12.57
C LYS A 133 -7.31 -11.78 11.77
N ALA A 134 -7.38 -10.56 12.30
CA ALA A 134 -6.98 -9.35 11.57
C ALA A 134 -5.54 -9.43 11.06
N GLY A 135 -4.62 -9.98 11.85
CA GLY A 135 -3.23 -10.20 11.45
C GLY A 135 -3.10 -11.09 10.22
N THR A 136 -3.76 -12.24 10.21
CA THR A 136 -3.73 -13.19 9.08
C THR A 136 -4.33 -12.57 7.81
N TYR A 137 -5.45 -11.85 7.94
CA TYR A 137 -6.11 -11.22 6.79
C TYR A 137 -5.27 -10.10 6.20
N PHE A 138 -4.78 -9.17 7.03
CA PHE A 138 -3.91 -8.09 6.56
C PHE A 138 -2.53 -8.58 6.12
N GLY A 139 -1.98 -9.61 6.74
CA GLY A 139 -0.75 -10.25 6.29
C GLY A 139 -0.88 -10.80 4.87
N ARG A 140 -1.98 -11.47 4.55
CA ARG A 140 -2.25 -11.96 3.20
C ARG A 140 -2.56 -10.83 2.22
N TYR A 141 -3.38 -9.86 2.61
CA TYR A 141 -3.70 -8.69 1.78
C TYR A 141 -2.43 -7.92 1.40
N GLY A 142 -1.59 -7.62 2.40
CA GLY A 142 -0.33 -6.92 2.18
C GLY A 142 0.64 -7.72 1.31
N SER A 143 0.72 -9.04 1.49
CA SER A 143 1.53 -9.93 0.67
C SER A 143 1.12 -9.87 -0.82
N TRP A 144 -0.17 -9.92 -1.13
CA TRP A 144 -0.67 -9.77 -2.50
C TRP A 144 -0.40 -8.38 -3.08
N LYS A 145 -0.54 -7.33 -2.26
CA LYS A 145 -0.21 -5.96 -2.67
C LYS A 145 1.30 -5.83 -2.94
N SER A 146 2.16 -6.36 -2.06
CA SER A 146 3.62 -6.39 -2.26
C SER A 146 4.03 -7.17 -3.50
N LEU A 147 3.31 -8.25 -3.82
CA LEU A 147 3.55 -9.00 -5.06
C LEU A 147 3.30 -8.13 -6.30
N GLY A 148 2.30 -7.25 -6.26
CA GLY A 148 2.04 -6.27 -7.32
C GLY A 148 3.20 -5.28 -7.51
N TYR A 149 3.81 -4.80 -6.42
CA TYR A 149 4.99 -3.93 -6.47
C TYR A 149 6.19 -4.57 -7.17
N VAL A 150 6.36 -5.89 -6.99
CA VAL A 150 7.49 -6.65 -7.54
C VAL A 150 7.27 -7.06 -8.98
N ILE A 151 6.12 -7.71 -9.21
CA ILE A 151 5.79 -8.27 -10.50
C ILE A 151 5.41 -7.16 -11.48
N GLY A 152 4.87 -6.04 -10.98
CA GLY A 152 4.44 -4.91 -11.79
C GLY A 152 5.49 -4.42 -12.78
N PRO A 153 6.67 -3.98 -12.32
CA PRO A 153 7.73 -3.52 -13.21
C PRO A 153 8.21 -4.59 -14.21
N LEU A 154 8.34 -5.85 -13.75
CA LEU A 154 8.84 -6.96 -14.57
C LEU A 154 7.86 -7.34 -15.68
N LEU A 155 6.62 -7.64 -15.31
CA LEU A 155 5.58 -7.99 -16.29
C LEU A 155 5.18 -6.79 -17.13
N GLY A 156 5.17 -5.58 -16.53
CA GLY A 156 4.89 -4.35 -17.26
C GLY A 156 5.90 -4.12 -18.39
N ALA A 157 7.20 -4.23 -18.10
CA ALA A 157 8.24 -4.15 -19.11
C ALA A 157 8.10 -5.25 -20.16
N GLY A 158 7.83 -6.51 -19.76
CA GLY A 158 7.61 -7.62 -20.68
C GLY A 158 6.41 -7.41 -21.61
N LEU A 159 5.29 -6.93 -21.09
CA LEU A 159 4.10 -6.63 -21.89
C LEU A 159 4.35 -5.47 -22.88
N ILE A 160 5.08 -4.43 -22.44
CA ILE A 160 5.46 -3.32 -23.33
C ILE A 160 6.39 -3.79 -24.43
N LEU A 161 7.37 -4.62 -24.14
CA LEU A 161 8.26 -5.19 -25.16
C LEU A 161 7.51 -6.07 -26.16
N ALA A 162 6.48 -6.80 -25.71
CA ALA A 162 5.71 -7.71 -26.56
C ALA A 162 4.66 -7.01 -27.44
N GLY A 163 4.08 -5.89 -26.98
CA GLY A 163 3.00 -5.23 -27.71
C GLY A 163 2.74 -3.77 -27.31
N GLY A 164 3.77 -3.10 -26.78
CA GLY A 164 3.71 -1.69 -26.39
C GLY A 164 2.81 -1.41 -25.21
N PHE A 165 2.56 -0.13 -24.97
CA PHE A 165 1.64 0.32 -23.93
C PHE A 165 0.23 -0.20 -24.14
N ALA A 166 -0.20 -0.41 -25.39
CA ALA A 166 -1.52 -0.96 -25.70
C ALA A 166 -1.71 -2.35 -25.05
N LEU A 167 -0.75 -3.25 -25.17
CA LEU A 167 -0.84 -4.58 -24.54
C LEU A 167 -0.86 -4.47 -23.00
N LEU A 168 -0.07 -3.58 -22.40
CA LEU A 168 -0.06 -3.35 -20.97
C LEU A 168 -1.42 -2.82 -20.49
N PHE A 169 -1.96 -1.78 -21.12
CA PHE A 169 -3.26 -1.20 -20.76
C PHE A 169 -4.41 -2.20 -20.97
N GLY A 170 -4.37 -3.00 -22.06
CA GLY A 170 -5.31 -4.08 -22.29
C GLY A 170 -5.27 -5.15 -21.19
N ALA A 171 -4.08 -5.58 -20.79
CA ALA A 171 -3.89 -6.54 -19.70
C ALA A 171 -4.43 -5.99 -18.36
N LEU A 172 -4.14 -4.71 -18.06
CA LEU A 172 -4.68 -4.04 -16.87
C LEU A 172 -6.20 -3.97 -16.87
N SER A 173 -6.80 -3.65 -18.03
CA SER A 173 -8.25 -3.61 -18.16
C SER A 173 -8.88 -4.97 -17.91
N VAL A 174 -8.37 -6.02 -18.53
CA VAL A 174 -8.85 -7.41 -18.36
C VAL A 174 -8.69 -7.86 -16.91
N LEU A 175 -7.54 -7.57 -16.30
CA LEU A 175 -7.26 -7.93 -14.91
C LEU A 175 -8.22 -7.23 -13.94
N ALA A 176 -8.45 -5.93 -14.12
CA ALA A 176 -9.35 -5.15 -13.27
C ALA A 176 -10.82 -5.57 -13.45
N ALA A 177 -11.27 -5.75 -14.71
CA ALA A 177 -12.63 -6.23 -15.01
C ALA A 177 -12.87 -7.64 -14.46
N GLY A 178 -11.92 -8.57 -14.66
CA GLY A 178 -11.98 -9.92 -14.11
C GLY A 178 -12.03 -9.93 -12.58
N THR A 179 -11.24 -9.06 -11.94
CA THR A 179 -11.26 -8.89 -10.48
C THR A 179 -12.60 -8.28 -10.02
N ALA A 180 -13.17 -7.34 -10.76
CA ALA A 180 -14.48 -6.75 -10.44
C ALA A 180 -15.59 -7.83 -10.47
N VAL A 181 -15.61 -8.67 -11.50
CA VAL A 181 -16.55 -9.80 -11.61
C VAL A 181 -16.34 -10.78 -10.46
N TRP A 182 -15.09 -11.10 -10.13
CA TRP A 182 -14.76 -11.99 -9.03
C TRP A 182 -15.23 -11.45 -7.68
N VAL A 183 -15.02 -10.14 -7.41
CA VAL A 183 -15.56 -9.47 -6.22
C VAL A 183 -17.10 -9.50 -6.22
N LEU A 184 -17.72 -9.22 -7.37
CA LEU A 184 -19.18 -9.20 -7.49
C LEU A 184 -19.80 -10.55 -7.14
N VAL A 185 -19.22 -11.65 -7.58
CA VAL A 185 -19.75 -13.00 -7.38
C VAL A 185 -19.40 -13.58 -5.99
N SER A 186 -18.14 -13.36 -5.52
CA SER A 186 -17.61 -14.13 -4.39
C SER A 186 -17.55 -13.37 -3.07
N VAL A 187 -17.62 -12.01 -3.09
CA VAL A 187 -17.59 -11.21 -1.87
C VAL A 187 -19.01 -10.96 -1.37
N PRO A 188 -19.32 -11.19 -0.08
CA PRO A 188 -20.65 -10.98 0.45
C PRO A 188 -21.03 -9.49 0.42
N HIS A 189 -22.34 -9.23 0.27
CA HIS A 189 -22.86 -7.88 0.44
C HIS A 189 -23.04 -7.60 1.93
N LEU A 190 -22.19 -6.71 2.46
CA LEU A 190 -22.36 -6.22 3.83
C LEU A 190 -23.19 -4.94 3.79
N PRO A 191 -24.28 -4.88 4.57
CA PRO A 191 -25.12 -3.68 4.61
C PRO A 191 -24.31 -2.47 5.08
N PRO A 192 -24.60 -1.26 4.55
CA PRO A 192 -24.01 -0.05 5.08
C PRO A 192 -24.43 0.13 6.55
N LEU A 193 -23.53 0.65 7.36
CA LEU A 193 -23.78 0.87 8.77
C LEU A 193 -24.51 2.21 8.99
N PRO A 194 -25.15 2.41 10.16
CA PRO A 194 -25.89 3.64 10.45
C PRO A 194 -25.08 4.89 10.19
N ARG A 195 -25.66 5.87 9.50
CA ARG A 195 -24.99 7.10 9.12
C ARG A 195 -24.63 7.94 10.33
N GLN A 196 -23.37 8.22 10.54
CA GLN A 196 -22.94 9.29 11.43
C GLN A 196 -22.65 10.54 10.59
N ARG A 197 -23.16 11.70 11.01
CA ARG A 197 -22.80 12.99 10.38
C ARG A 197 -21.41 13.38 10.85
N TYR A 198 -20.50 13.61 9.91
CA TYR A 198 -19.15 14.06 10.21
C TYR A 198 -18.88 15.37 9.50
N THR A 199 -18.14 16.22 10.18
CA THR A 199 -17.64 17.48 9.67
C THR A 199 -16.16 17.31 9.25
N VAL A 200 -15.64 18.28 8.48
CA VAL A 200 -14.20 18.35 8.16
C VAL A 200 -13.36 18.45 9.46
N LEU A 201 -13.92 19.07 10.49
CA LEU A 201 -13.27 19.17 11.80
C LEU A 201 -13.11 17.80 12.47
N ASP A 202 -14.09 16.89 12.32
CA ASP A 202 -13.99 15.53 12.84
C ASP A 202 -12.92 14.71 12.12
N LEU A 203 -12.70 14.97 10.83
CA LEU A 203 -11.59 14.39 10.08
C LEU A 203 -10.24 14.92 10.63
N GLY A 204 -10.14 16.23 10.81
CA GLY A 204 -8.95 16.85 11.40
C GLY A 204 -8.63 16.31 12.80
N ARG A 205 -9.65 16.14 13.65
CA ARG A 205 -9.47 15.52 14.96
C ARG A 205 -9.04 14.06 14.88
N GLN A 206 -9.63 13.29 13.98
CA GLN A 206 -9.26 11.87 13.81
C GLN A 206 -7.79 11.71 13.41
N VAL A 207 -7.27 12.51 12.47
CA VAL A 207 -5.88 12.39 12.01
C VAL A 207 -4.87 12.82 13.08
N THR A 208 -5.29 13.63 14.07
CA THR A 208 -4.45 14.02 15.21
C THR A 208 -4.60 13.09 16.41
N GLU A 209 -5.61 12.22 16.44
CA GLU A 209 -5.78 11.24 17.50
C GLU A 209 -4.61 10.23 17.50
N ARG A 210 -3.99 10.02 18.66
CA ARG A 210 -2.85 9.11 18.81
C ARG A 210 -3.15 7.68 18.34
N ARG A 211 -4.42 7.24 18.46
CA ARG A 211 -4.88 5.91 18.02
C ARG A 211 -4.83 5.73 16.51
N PHE A 212 -4.96 6.82 15.76
CA PHE A 212 -4.85 6.82 14.31
C PHE A 212 -3.43 7.21 13.86
N LEU A 213 -2.87 8.28 14.46
CA LEU A 213 -1.60 8.86 14.03
C LEU A 213 -0.43 7.88 14.17
N VAL A 214 -0.32 7.17 15.30
CA VAL A 214 0.83 6.28 15.54
C VAL A 214 0.86 5.09 14.56
N PRO A 215 -0.23 4.31 14.34
CA PRO A 215 -0.22 3.27 13.32
C PRO A 215 0.01 3.81 11.92
N THR A 216 -0.53 4.99 11.59
CA THR A 216 -0.33 5.62 10.28
C THR A 216 1.12 6.06 10.07
N LEU A 217 1.80 6.57 11.10
CA LEU A 217 3.24 6.87 11.05
C LEU A 217 4.08 5.59 10.84
N VAL A 218 3.72 4.48 11.47
CA VAL A 218 4.35 3.18 11.22
C VAL A 218 4.21 2.78 9.75
N LEU A 219 3.01 2.94 9.18
CA LEU A 219 2.75 2.64 7.77
C LEU A 219 3.54 3.58 6.85
N ALA A 220 3.54 4.89 7.12
CA ALA A 220 4.26 5.88 6.33
C ALA A 220 5.79 5.65 6.38
N ALA A 221 6.35 5.39 7.55
CA ALA A 221 7.78 5.10 7.69
C ALA A 221 8.19 3.83 6.96
N SER A 222 7.37 2.78 7.04
CA SER A 222 7.60 1.51 6.34
C SER A 222 7.60 1.69 4.83
N THR A 223 6.59 2.39 4.27
CA THR A 223 6.49 2.61 2.82
C THR A 223 7.50 3.63 2.32
N GLY A 224 7.84 4.64 3.13
CA GLY A 224 8.91 5.58 2.80
C GLY A 224 10.27 4.90 2.63
N ALA A 225 10.59 3.96 3.51
CA ALA A 225 11.80 3.15 3.38
C ALA A 225 11.72 2.20 2.17
N LEU A 226 10.54 1.62 1.91
CA LEU A 226 10.31 0.74 0.76
C LEU A 226 10.50 1.49 -0.55
N GLY A 227 9.83 2.65 -0.74
CA GLY A 227 9.93 3.48 -1.94
C GLY A 227 11.36 3.96 -2.18
N ALA A 228 12.04 4.44 -1.11
CA ALA A 228 13.44 4.83 -1.21
C ALA A 228 14.35 3.64 -1.59
N ALA A 229 14.15 2.46 -0.99
CA ALA A 229 14.95 1.28 -1.32
C ALA A 229 14.75 0.84 -2.77
N ILE A 230 13.51 0.79 -3.27
CA ILE A 230 13.20 0.44 -4.66
C ILE A 230 13.86 1.44 -5.63
N GLY A 231 13.82 2.73 -5.30
CA GLY A 231 14.40 3.77 -6.17
C GLY A 231 15.94 3.81 -6.14
N PHE A 232 16.55 3.68 -4.96
CA PHE A 232 17.98 3.94 -4.81
C PHE A 232 18.87 2.68 -4.82
N ILE A 233 18.36 1.47 -4.50
CA ILE A 233 19.15 0.23 -4.55
C ILE A 233 19.75 -0.03 -5.95
N PRO A 234 18.99 0.08 -7.07
CA PRO A 234 19.58 -0.11 -8.40
C PRO A 234 20.63 0.94 -8.75
N ALA A 235 20.40 2.20 -8.38
CA ALA A 235 21.37 3.28 -8.60
C ALA A 235 22.66 3.07 -7.81
N LEU A 236 22.57 2.61 -6.56
CA LEU A 236 23.73 2.27 -5.74
C LEU A 236 24.50 1.07 -6.31
N ALA A 237 23.80 0.02 -6.71
CA ALA A 237 24.44 -1.15 -7.33
C ALA A 237 25.29 -0.74 -8.55
N THR A 238 24.73 0.11 -9.40
CA THR A 238 25.44 0.62 -10.59
C THR A 238 26.64 1.49 -10.21
N ARG A 239 26.49 2.40 -9.24
CA ARG A 239 27.59 3.27 -8.75
C ARG A 239 28.77 2.48 -8.17
N HIS A 240 28.48 1.33 -7.56
CA HIS A 240 29.50 0.43 -6.98
C HIS A 240 29.99 -0.66 -7.94
N GLY A 241 29.72 -0.52 -9.25
CA GLY A 241 30.23 -1.44 -10.27
C GLY A 241 29.56 -2.82 -10.29
N LEU A 242 28.45 -3.00 -9.56
CA LEU A 242 27.71 -4.29 -9.50
C LEU A 242 26.79 -4.49 -10.71
N GLY A 243 26.53 -3.40 -11.46
CA GLY A 243 25.65 -3.41 -12.62
C GLY A 243 24.16 -3.44 -12.29
N PRO A 244 23.29 -3.19 -13.30
CA PRO A 244 21.86 -3.06 -13.10
C PRO A 244 21.17 -4.38 -12.68
N VAL A 245 21.71 -5.52 -13.09
CA VAL A 245 21.18 -6.85 -12.77
C VAL A 245 21.23 -7.10 -11.25
N ALA A 246 22.34 -6.76 -10.60
CA ALA A 246 22.48 -6.91 -9.15
C ALA A 246 21.50 -6.02 -8.38
N GLY A 247 21.28 -4.77 -8.84
CA GLY A 247 20.32 -3.86 -8.26
C GLY A 247 18.88 -4.40 -8.34
N THR A 248 18.50 -4.87 -9.51
CA THR A 248 17.17 -5.48 -9.73
C THR A 248 16.99 -6.75 -8.89
N ALA A 249 18.02 -7.59 -8.81
CA ALA A 249 17.99 -8.79 -7.99
C ALA A 249 17.86 -8.45 -6.50
N ALA A 250 18.53 -7.42 -6.00
CA ALA A 250 18.40 -6.97 -4.62
C ALA A 250 16.97 -6.45 -4.31
N VAL A 251 16.37 -5.66 -5.20
CA VAL A 251 14.96 -5.26 -5.08
C VAL A 251 14.04 -6.49 -5.08
N SER A 252 14.32 -7.49 -5.89
CA SER A 252 13.56 -8.75 -5.89
C SER A 252 13.68 -9.49 -4.54
N VAL A 253 14.87 -9.52 -3.93
CA VAL A 253 15.06 -10.08 -2.58
C VAL A 253 14.25 -9.32 -1.53
N LEU A 254 14.31 -7.97 -1.54
CA LEU A 254 13.50 -7.12 -0.67
C LEU A 254 12.01 -7.50 -0.77
N ALA A 255 11.56 -7.63 -1.95
CA ALA A 255 10.16 -7.91 -2.23
C ALA A 255 9.73 -9.32 -1.82
N ILE A 256 10.52 -10.34 -2.14
CA ILE A 256 10.27 -11.73 -1.75
C ILE A 256 10.23 -11.83 -0.22
N THR A 257 11.20 -11.23 0.48
CA THR A 257 11.20 -11.23 1.94
C THR A 257 9.99 -10.53 2.53
N SER A 258 9.56 -9.41 1.95
CA SER A 258 8.32 -8.73 2.37
C SER A 258 7.08 -9.62 2.15
N VAL A 259 6.93 -10.22 0.95
CA VAL A 259 5.79 -11.10 0.61
C VAL A 259 5.70 -12.30 1.57
N LEU A 260 6.82 -12.92 1.91
CA LEU A 260 6.86 -14.10 2.77
C LEU A 260 6.63 -13.76 4.25
N THR A 261 7.18 -12.63 4.71
CA THR A 261 7.12 -12.22 6.12
C THR A 261 5.70 -11.80 6.53
N GLN A 262 4.95 -11.13 5.66
CA GLN A 262 3.63 -10.59 6.00
C GLN A 262 2.61 -11.65 6.46
N PRO A 263 2.40 -12.77 5.75
CA PRO A 263 1.44 -13.79 6.21
C PRO A 263 1.92 -14.52 7.47
N TRP A 264 3.23 -14.64 7.62
CA TRP A 264 3.84 -15.28 8.78
C TRP A 264 3.60 -14.46 10.06
N ILE A 265 3.92 -13.16 10.04
CA ILE A 265 3.74 -12.27 11.19
C ILE A 265 2.25 -12.11 11.54
N GLY A 266 1.37 -12.04 10.53
CA GLY A 266 -0.06 -11.99 10.75
C GLY A 266 -0.59 -13.19 11.53
N ARG A 267 -0.12 -14.41 11.19
CA ARG A 267 -0.47 -15.62 11.95
C ARG A 267 0.12 -15.63 13.37
N MET A 268 1.35 -15.15 13.54
CA MET A 268 1.97 -15.05 14.88
C MET A 268 1.23 -14.07 15.79
N ARG A 269 0.77 -12.94 15.23
CA ARG A 269 -0.06 -11.97 15.94
C ARG A 269 -1.39 -12.62 16.40
N ASP A 270 -2.11 -13.26 15.48
CA ASP A 270 -3.39 -13.88 15.79
C ASP A 270 -3.27 -15.06 16.76
N ALA A 271 -2.10 -15.70 16.80
CA ALA A 271 -1.75 -16.71 17.79
C ALA A 271 -1.25 -16.12 19.13
N HIS A 272 -1.32 -14.80 19.31
CA HIS A 272 -0.81 -14.07 20.50
C HIS A 272 0.67 -14.31 20.83
N ARG A 273 1.48 -14.76 19.86
CA ARG A 273 2.92 -14.97 20.03
C ARG A 273 3.74 -13.69 19.94
N ILE A 274 3.17 -12.66 19.30
CA ILE A 274 3.77 -11.33 19.20
C ILE A 274 2.69 -10.26 19.40
N SER A 275 3.01 -9.19 20.13
CA SER A 275 2.14 -8.03 20.24
C SER A 275 2.39 -7.04 19.10
N ASP A 276 1.38 -6.23 18.76
CA ASP A 276 1.48 -5.21 17.73
C ASP A 276 2.68 -4.27 17.97
N ASN A 277 2.87 -3.84 19.22
CA ASN A 277 4.00 -2.98 19.60
C ASN A 277 5.36 -3.62 19.36
N LYS A 278 5.56 -4.86 19.81
CA LYS A 278 6.85 -5.56 19.62
C LYS A 278 7.13 -5.80 18.13
N GLY A 279 6.11 -6.21 17.38
CA GLY A 279 6.27 -6.52 15.98
C GLY A 279 6.52 -5.27 15.12
N THR A 280 5.79 -4.18 15.35
CA THR A 280 5.99 -2.92 14.61
C THR A 280 7.34 -2.29 14.96
N THR A 281 7.72 -2.25 16.23
CA THR A 281 9.04 -1.76 16.67
C THR A 281 10.18 -2.58 16.05
N ALA A 282 10.11 -3.91 16.14
CA ALA A 282 11.13 -4.79 15.53
C ALA A 282 11.19 -4.61 14.00
N GLY A 283 10.02 -4.49 13.34
CA GLY A 283 9.94 -4.26 11.91
C GLY A 283 10.59 -2.93 11.49
N LEU A 284 10.26 -1.83 12.17
CA LEU A 284 10.84 -0.52 11.87
C LEU A 284 12.34 -0.46 12.15
N LEU A 285 12.80 -1.03 13.27
CA LEU A 285 14.23 -1.10 13.58
C LEU A 285 15.00 -1.95 12.59
N LEU A 286 14.45 -3.08 12.16
CA LEU A 286 15.05 -3.92 11.12
C LEU A 286 15.12 -3.19 9.78
N THR A 287 14.05 -2.46 9.41
CA THR A 287 14.03 -1.60 8.22
C THR A 287 15.09 -0.50 8.31
N ALA A 288 15.14 0.20 9.43
CA ALA A 288 16.14 1.26 9.68
C ALA A 288 17.58 0.73 9.59
N ALA A 289 17.83 -0.45 10.20
CA ALA A 289 19.13 -1.09 10.13
C ALA A 289 19.51 -1.47 8.70
N GLY A 290 18.57 -1.98 7.89
CA GLY A 290 18.79 -2.27 6.47
C GLY A 290 19.13 -1.00 5.67
N VAL A 291 18.39 0.10 5.87
CA VAL A 291 18.67 1.38 5.20
C VAL A 291 20.03 1.94 5.64
N ALA A 292 20.35 1.88 6.92
CA ALA A 292 21.66 2.30 7.46
C ALA A 292 22.81 1.44 6.91
N LEU A 293 22.61 0.14 6.77
CA LEU A 293 23.60 -0.77 6.21
C LEU A 293 24.00 -0.39 4.78
N ILE A 294 23.02 -0.06 3.93
CA ILE A 294 23.29 0.42 2.56
C ILE A 294 24.02 1.77 2.60
N ALA A 295 23.66 2.66 3.54
CA ALA A 295 24.26 3.97 3.64
C ALA A 295 25.74 3.92 4.04
N LEU A 296 26.10 3.00 4.95
CA LEU A 296 27.41 2.97 5.59
C LEU A 296 28.40 2.03 4.89
N THR A 297 27.93 0.92 4.35
CA THR A 297 28.80 -0.14 3.83
C THR A 297 28.29 -0.69 2.49
N PRO A 298 28.35 0.10 1.42
CA PRO A 298 27.87 -0.36 0.12
C PRO A 298 28.81 -1.43 -0.48
N GLY A 299 28.25 -2.61 -0.71
CA GLY A 299 28.94 -3.75 -1.29
C GLY A 299 27.95 -4.83 -1.75
N PRO A 300 28.38 -5.85 -2.53
CA PRO A 300 27.44 -6.84 -3.06
C PRO A 300 26.69 -7.60 -1.97
N VAL A 301 27.39 -8.09 -0.96
CA VAL A 301 26.79 -8.88 0.13
C VAL A 301 25.90 -8.00 1.00
N THR A 302 26.37 -6.80 1.38
CA THR A 302 25.61 -5.86 2.20
C THR A 302 24.34 -5.36 1.51
N LEU A 303 24.37 -5.20 0.18
CA LEU A 303 23.21 -4.81 -0.61
C LEU A 303 22.06 -5.83 -0.48
N PHE A 304 22.38 -7.13 -0.63
CA PHE A 304 21.37 -8.19 -0.51
C PHE A 304 20.89 -8.39 0.92
N ILE A 305 21.78 -8.31 1.93
CA ILE A 305 21.41 -8.39 3.33
C ILE A 305 20.50 -7.23 3.70
N ALA A 306 20.84 -6.01 3.31
CA ALA A 306 20.05 -4.83 3.56
C ALA A 306 18.68 -4.89 2.87
N ALA A 307 18.63 -5.32 1.61
CA ALA A 307 17.39 -5.53 0.88
C ALA A 307 16.48 -6.54 1.61
N ALA A 308 17.03 -7.66 2.06
CA ALA A 308 16.29 -8.65 2.85
C ALA A 308 15.79 -8.08 4.18
N ALA A 309 16.64 -7.31 4.89
CA ALA A 309 16.28 -6.68 6.16
C ALA A 309 15.16 -5.64 5.99
N ILE A 310 15.25 -4.78 4.97
CA ILE A 310 14.21 -3.79 4.66
C ILE A 310 12.90 -4.52 4.32
N GLY A 311 12.93 -5.50 3.45
CA GLY A 311 11.74 -6.25 3.04
C GLY A 311 11.08 -6.99 4.20
N ALA A 312 11.87 -7.68 5.02
CA ALA A 312 11.37 -8.35 6.22
C ALA A 312 10.80 -7.35 7.24
N GLY A 313 11.49 -6.24 7.48
CA GLY A 313 11.05 -5.19 8.41
C GLY A 313 9.72 -4.54 7.99
N VAL A 314 9.58 -4.16 6.72
CA VAL A 314 8.33 -3.67 6.13
C VAL A 314 7.23 -4.74 6.24
N GLY A 315 7.60 -6.01 5.96
CA GLY A 315 6.71 -7.15 6.07
C GLY A 315 6.23 -7.43 7.50
N LEU A 316 7.00 -7.06 8.52
CA LEU A 316 6.58 -7.11 9.93
C LEU A 316 5.63 -5.95 10.27
N ALA A 317 6.02 -4.72 9.95
CA ALA A 317 5.36 -3.51 10.44
C ALA A 317 4.01 -3.25 9.76
N THR A 318 3.92 -3.43 8.44
CA THR A 318 2.74 -3.05 7.64
C THR A 318 1.46 -3.80 8.03
N PRO A 319 1.41 -5.15 8.07
CA PRO A 319 0.18 -5.86 8.41
C PRO A 319 -0.23 -5.65 9.86
N LEU A 320 0.72 -5.45 10.78
CA LEU A 320 0.42 -5.16 12.18
C LEU A 320 -0.18 -3.76 12.36
N GLY A 321 0.32 -2.76 11.64
CA GLY A 321 -0.25 -1.42 11.63
C GLY A 321 -1.71 -1.41 11.15
N PHE A 322 -2.00 -2.07 10.03
CA PHE A 322 -3.37 -2.19 9.52
C PHE A 322 -4.28 -3.03 10.43
N ALA A 323 -3.79 -4.14 10.96
CA ALA A 323 -4.55 -4.98 11.89
C ALA A 323 -4.90 -4.23 13.18
N HIS A 324 -3.95 -3.45 13.70
CA HIS A 324 -4.19 -2.59 14.86
C HIS A 324 -5.25 -1.52 14.59
N LEU A 325 -5.19 -0.85 13.43
CA LEU A 325 -6.22 0.11 13.02
C LEU A 325 -7.59 -0.56 12.88
N ALA A 326 -7.64 -1.77 12.31
CA ALA A 326 -8.89 -2.51 12.17
C ALA A 326 -9.52 -2.87 13.51
N ASP A 327 -8.71 -3.30 14.49
CA ASP A 327 -9.21 -3.70 15.82
C ASP A 327 -9.58 -2.51 16.71
N THR A 328 -9.01 -1.32 16.44
CA THR A 328 -9.25 -0.11 17.24
C THR A 328 -10.27 0.85 16.61
N THR A 329 -10.71 0.58 15.38
CA THR A 329 -11.64 1.43 14.63
C THR A 329 -13.08 0.89 14.74
N PRO A 330 -14.07 1.72 15.12
CA PRO A 330 -15.46 1.34 15.04
C PRO A 330 -15.87 0.96 13.61
N PRO A 331 -16.73 -0.06 13.43
CA PRO A 331 -17.13 -0.53 12.10
C PRO A 331 -17.70 0.56 11.19
N GLU A 332 -18.40 1.56 11.79
CA GLU A 332 -19.05 2.68 11.08
C GLU A 332 -18.07 3.66 10.44
N ARG A 333 -16.80 3.61 10.84
CA ARG A 333 -15.72 4.50 10.36
C ARG A 333 -14.61 3.75 9.64
N MET A 334 -14.80 2.46 9.39
CA MET A 334 -13.74 1.59 8.89
C MET A 334 -13.22 2.04 7.52
N GLY A 335 -14.10 2.37 6.59
CA GLY A 335 -13.72 2.84 5.26
C GLY A 335 -12.92 4.14 5.31
N ARG A 336 -13.39 5.11 6.10
CA ARG A 336 -12.69 6.38 6.28
C ARG A 336 -11.32 6.19 6.93
N THR A 337 -11.23 5.37 7.98
CA THR A 337 -9.97 5.10 8.67
C THR A 337 -8.96 4.42 7.73
N MET A 338 -9.40 3.41 6.97
CA MET A 338 -8.55 2.73 6.01
C MET A 338 -8.12 3.65 4.86
N GLY A 339 -9.03 4.50 4.35
CA GLY A 339 -8.71 5.50 3.33
C GLY A 339 -7.67 6.52 3.81
N SER A 340 -7.80 7.02 5.04
CA SER A 340 -6.82 7.95 5.62
C SER A 340 -5.48 7.26 5.95
N ALA A 341 -5.50 6.00 6.36
CA ALA A 341 -4.27 5.23 6.59
C ALA A 341 -3.53 4.92 5.28
N GLU A 342 -4.25 4.57 4.23
CA GLU A 342 -3.69 4.41 2.88
C GLU A 342 -3.10 5.72 2.37
N LEU A 343 -3.75 6.88 2.60
CA LEU A 343 -3.17 8.19 2.30
C LEU A 343 -1.84 8.40 3.04
N GLY A 344 -1.79 8.12 4.36
CA GLY A 344 -0.55 8.23 5.14
C GLY A 344 0.56 7.34 4.56
N ARG A 345 0.19 6.17 4.08
CA ARG A 345 1.09 5.24 3.41
C ARG A 345 1.66 5.80 2.09
N GLU A 346 0.81 6.38 1.23
CA GLU A 346 1.24 7.01 -0.03
C GLU A 346 2.14 8.24 0.21
N LEU A 347 1.81 9.04 1.23
CA LEU A 347 2.67 10.15 1.63
C LEU A 347 4.05 9.67 2.10
N GLY A 348 4.12 8.50 2.73
CA GLY A 348 5.39 7.85 3.07
C GLY A 348 6.14 7.43 1.82
N ASP A 349 5.47 6.73 0.90
CA ASP A 349 6.05 6.18 -0.33
C ASP A 349 6.67 7.29 -1.21
N ALA A 350 5.98 8.40 -1.38
CA ALA A 350 6.50 9.57 -2.06
C ALA A 350 7.55 10.34 -1.23
N GLY A 351 7.30 10.50 0.08
CA GLY A 351 8.14 11.29 0.97
C GLY A 351 9.51 10.68 1.25
N GLY A 352 9.61 9.37 1.31
CA GLY A 352 10.89 8.69 1.53
C GLY A 352 11.94 8.98 0.46
N PRO A 353 11.67 8.69 -0.82
CA PRO A 353 12.58 9.05 -1.91
C PRO A 353 12.88 10.54 -2.01
N LEU A 354 11.87 11.40 -1.80
CA LEU A 354 12.05 12.85 -1.82
C LEU A 354 12.97 13.34 -0.70
N LEU A 355 12.84 12.80 0.50
CA LEU A 355 13.73 13.10 1.63
C LEU A 355 15.18 12.71 1.29
N VAL A 356 15.37 11.49 0.83
CA VAL A 356 16.70 10.96 0.47
C VAL A 356 17.31 11.76 -0.67
N GLY A 357 16.56 11.99 -1.75
CA GLY A 357 17.00 12.75 -2.90
C GLY A 357 17.29 14.22 -2.56
N GLY A 358 16.38 14.86 -1.82
CA GLY A 358 16.54 16.25 -1.40
C GLY A 358 17.80 16.48 -0.55
N ILE A 359 18.08 15.61 0.43
CA ILE A 359 19.32 15.69 1.21
C ILE A 359 20.53 15.36 0.34
N ALA A 360 20.41 14.36 -0.54
CA ALA A 360 21.51 13.95 -1.40
C ALA A 360 21.96 15.02 -2.40
N THR A 361 21.07 15.92 -2.84
CA THR A 361 21.42 17.07 -3.69
C THR A 361 22.26 18.12 -2.98
N LEU A 362 22.08 18.26 -1.66
CA LEU A 362 22.79 19.23 -0.83
C LEU A 362 24.08 18.66 -0.22
N THR A 363 24.17 17.31 -0.15
CA THR A 363 25.27 16.62 0.53
C THR A 363 25.78 15.43 -0.30
N ALA A 364 25.37 14.22 0.10
CA ALA A 364 25.62 12.98 -0.64
C ALA A 364 24.54 11.94 -0.29
N LEU A 365 24.35 10.95 -1.17
CA LEU A 365 23.33 9.90 -1.03
C LEU A 365 23.38 9.15 0.33
N PRO A 366 24.55 8.80 0.92
CA PRO A 366 24.60 8.17 2.24
C PRO A 366 23.95 8.99 3.36
N PHE A 367 24.07 10.33 3.32
CA PHE A 367 23.44 11.19 4.33
C PHE A 367 21.91 11.21 4.20
N GLY A 368 21.39 11.22 2.96
CA GLY A 368 19.95 11.08 2.72
C GLY A 368 19.39 9.75 3.23
N LEU A 369 20.07 8.66 2.94
CA LEU A 369 19.71 7.33 3.44
C LEU A 369 19.85 7.24 4.96
N GLY A 370 20.90 7.83 5.54
CA GLY A 370 21.10 7.91 6.98
C GLY A 370 19.99 8.68 7.69
N ALA A 371 19.57 9.82 7.12
CA ALA A 371 18.43 10.60 7.64
C ALA A 371 17.12 9.79 7.60
N LEU A 372 16.87 9.07 6.51
CA LEU A 372 15.72 8.18 6.41
C LEU A 372 15.78 7.05 7.44
N ALA A 373 16.95 6.43 7.63
CA ALA A 373 17.15 5.37 8.64
C ALA A 373 16.83 5.88 10.06
N LEU A 374 17.30 7.09 10.41
CA LEU A 374 17.02 7.73 11.69
C LEU A 374 15.51 8.05 11.85
N LEU A 375 14.87 8.54 10.79
CA LEU A 375 13.43 8.82 10.81
C LEU A 375 12.61 7.55 11.02
N VAL A 376 12.94 6.47 10.31
CA VAL A 376 12.27 5.15 10.46
C VAL A 376 12.53 4.58 11.86
N ALA A 377 13.74 4.70 12.38
CA ALA A 377 14.04 4.30 13.75
C ALA A 377 13.25 5.14 14.78
N ALA A 378 13.17 6.46 14.59
CA ALA A 378 12.38 7.34 15.46
C ALA A 378 10.88 7.01 15.43
N ALA A 379 10.34 6.59 14.29
CA ALA A 379 8.95 6.14 14.16
C ALA A 379 8.64 4.87 14.98
N SER A 380 9.64 4.14 15.47
CA SER A 380 9.47 2.99 16.35
C SER A 380 9.26 3.36 17.82
N ILE A 381 9.57 4.61 18.22
CA ILE A 381 9.50 5.08 19.62
C ILE A 381 8.04 5.22 20.11
N PRO A 382 7.11 5.83 19.36
CA PRO A 382 5.73 5.91 19.79
C PRO A 382 5.08 4.53 19.84
N ARG A 383 4.58 4.14 21.02
CA ARG A 383 3.86 2.87 21.18
C ARG A 383 2.43 3.00 20.65
N LEU A 384 1.99 1.97 19.95
CA LEU A 384 0.58 1.81 19.57
C LEU A 384 -0.30 1.85 20.82
N PRO A 385 -1.34 2.68 20.89
CA PRO A 385 -2.23 2.74 22.03
C PRO A 385 -2.96 1.42 22.23
N ASN A 386 -3.15 1.02 23.48
CA ASN A 386 -3.95 -0.18 23.78
C ASN A 386 -5.38 0.00 23.24
N ALA A 387 -5.99 -1.07 22.74
CA ALA A 387 -7.41 -1.09 22.45
C ALA A 387 -8.16 -0.63 23.73
N ALA A 388 -9.11 0.30 23.60
CA ALA A 388 -9.88 0.72 24.75
C ALA A 388 -10.56 -0.51 25.34
N THR A 389 -10.24 -0.85 26.58
CA THR A 389 -11.12 -1.71 27.39
C THR A 389 -12.51 -1.07 27.32
N PRO A 390 -13.57 -1.82 26.98
CA PRO A 390 -14.92 -1.31 27.09
C PRO A 390 -15.09 -0.74 28.50
N GLY A 391 -15.50 0.54 28.60
CA GLY A 391 -15.67 1.19 29.90
C GLY A 391 -16.58 0.34 30.80
N PRO A 392 -16.42 0.38 32.13
CA PRO A 392 -17.27 -0.35 33.07
C PRO A 392 -18.68 0.26 33.03
N GLY A 393 -19.51 -0.14 32.08
CA GLY A 393 -20.85 0.40 31.82
C GLY A 393 -21.50 -0.12 30.55
N ALA A 394 -20.81 -0.89 29.72
CA ALA A 394 -21.48 -1.60 28.64
C ALA A 394 -22.29 -2.75 29.25
N PRO A 395 -23.63 -2.80 29.09
CA PRO A 395 -24.43 -3.86 29.64
C PRO A 395 -23.98 -5.18 28.99
N HIS A 396 -23.47 -6.08 29.81
CA HIS A 396 -23.29 -7.48 29.46
C HIS A 396 -24.68 -8.08 29.20
N THR A 397 -25.16 -8.02 27.98
CA THR A 397 -26.28 -8.85 27.58
C THR A 397 -25.74 -10.27 27.37
N ARG A 398 -26.06 -11.11 28.34
CA ARG A 398 -25.93 -12.56 28.23
C ARG A 398 -26.83 -13.12 27.14
#